data_db533537f4f7645c980ed3ff1a2e6853
#
_entry.id   db533537f4f7645c980ed3ff1a2e6853
#
_cell.length_a   1.000
_cell.length_b   1.000
_cell.length_c   1.000
_cell.angle_alpha   90.00
_cell.angle_beta   90.00
_cell.angle_gamma   90.00
#
_symmetry.space_group_name_H-M   'P 1'
#
loop_
_entity.id
_entity.type
_entity.pdbx_description
1 polymer ?
#
loop_
_entity_poly.entity_id
_entity_poly.type
_entity_poly.pdbx_seq_one_letter_code
_entity_poly.pdbx_strand_id
1 'polypeptide(L)'
;MIRKLILQIGIPTLLALMAWNAYLAVNHLKGMQTITALTLESSAIHAELSGVLKDLTDMETGQRGFLLTGDATYLQPYSDAKSRIATDFIALRAGLAHGREHEQSLESQLESLASSKQAEMERTINLRRQGYRLRSFRVVYTNEGNDYMDRIRRIVSTLESSESGNFAKLGSQKSATLKKFLRISITSNSAMLLIAVCLFGLMRRHGRLLEEEAAKSREELAARDLQLQKLTSALSGQARSDITAINTISGLLLENYGAFLPRQGHEYAEQMKEAAAQMERLRQDLIGNPCSEAA
;
A
#
# COMPACT_ATOMS: atom_id res chain seq x y z
N MET A 1 21.27 -4.29 24.86
CA MET A 1 21.80 -4.59 23.53
C MET A 1 20.69 -4.88 22.52
N ILE A 2 19.76 -5.78 22.77
CA ILE A 2 18.65 -6.19 21.87
C ILE A 2 17.73 -5.01 21.48
N ARG A 3 17.34 -4.13 22.41
CA ARG A 3 16.51 -2.95 22.13
C ARG A 3 17.15 -1.99 21.12
N LYS A 4 18.47 -1.77 21.20
CA LYS A 4 19.23 -0.97 20.22
C LYS A 4 19.24 -1.64 18.84
N LEU A 5 19.38 -2.97 18.79
CA LEU A 5 19.38 -3.74 17.55
C LEU A 5 18.00 -3.68 16.83
N ILE A 6 16.90 -3.81 17.58
CA ILE A 6 15.54 -3.70 17.04
C ILE A 6 15.28 -2.30 16.48
N LEU A 7 15.67 -1.24 17.21
CA LEU A 7 15.51 0.15 16.77
C LEU A 7 16.40 0.50 15.59
N GLN A 8 17.64 0.04 15.58
CA GLN A 8 18.64 0.43 14.56
C GLN A 8 18.57 -0.41 13.28
N ILE A 9 18.11 -1.65 13.35
CA ILE A 9 18.07 -2.56 12.19
C ILE A 9 16.62 -2.98 11.88
N GLY A 10 15.83 -3.38 12.86
CA GLY A 10 14.49 -3.93 12.63
C GLY A 10 13.50 -2.93 12.04
N ILE A 11 13.41 -1.73 12.60
CA ILE A 11 12.50 -0.69 12.11
C ILE A 11 12.93 -0.17 10.74
N PRO A 12 14.22 0.18 10.48
CA PRO A 12 14.64 0.62 9.15
C PRO A 12 14.43 -0.44 8.05
N THR A 13 14.67 -1.72 8.34
CA THR A 13 14.40 -2.80 7.38
C THR A 13 12.91 -2.92 7.05
N LEU A 14 12.04 -2.77 8.02
CA LEU A 14 10.58 -2.78 7.81
C LEU A 14 10.13 -1.60 6.96
N LEU A 15 10.65 -0.40 7.23
CA LEU A 15 10.38 0.81 6.45
C LEU A 15 10.91 0.69 5.01
N ALA A 16 12.10 0.13 4.83
CA ALA A 16 12.68 -0.12 3.51
C ALA A 16 11.83 -1.10 2.69
N LEU A 17 11.31 -2.17 3.30
CA LEU A 17 10.40 -3.11 2.65
C LEU A 17 9.05 -2.46 2.29
N MET A 18 8.51 -1.60 3.16
CA MET A 18 7.30 -0.83 2.85
C MET A 18 7.52 0.12 1.67
N ALA A 19 8.62 0.86 1.65
CA ALA A 19 8.99 1.75 0.55
C ALA A 19 9.18 0.96 -0.76
N TRP A 20 9.81 -0.21 -0.71
CA TRP A 20 9.96 -1.12 -1.85
C TRP A 20 8.61 -1.60 -2.40
N ASN A 21 7.67 -2.01 -1.53
CA ASN A 21 6.32 -2.39 -1.94
C ASN A 21 5.56 -1.23 -2.60
N ALA A 22 5.66 -0.02 -2.03
CA ALA A 22 5.06 1.18 -2.60
C ALA A 22 5.64 1.50 -3.98
N TYR A 23 6.96 1.41 -4.15
CA TYR A 23 7.63 1.58 -5.43
C TYR A 23 7.15 0.58 -6.49
N LEU A 24 7.06 -0.71 -6.13
CA LEU A 24 6.53 -1.76 -7.01
C LEU A 24 5.09 -1.49 -7.42
N ALA A 25 4.24 -1.06 -6.49
CA ALA A 25 2.83 -0.73 -6.76
C ALA A 25 2.70 0.44 -7.75
N VAL A 26 3.47 1.52 -7.56
CA VAL A 26 3.46 2.68 -8.47
C VAL A 26 3.93 2.30 -9.87
N ASN A 27 5.01 1.51 -9.99
CA ASN A 27 5.50 1.05 -11.29
C ASN A 27 4.50 0.12 -12.00
N HIS A 28 3.80 -0.71 -11.24
CA HIS A 28 2.77 -1.57 -11.80
C HIS A 28 1.56 -0.76 -12.32
N LEU A 29 1.13 0.26 -11.56
CA LEU A 29 0.04 1.16 -11.97
C LEU A 29 0.38 1.91 -13.28
N LYS A 30 1.60 2.43 -13.40
CA LYS A 30 2.07 3.08 -14.64
C LYS A 30 2.03 2.12 -15.84
N GLY A 31 2.50 0.89 -15.67
CA GLY A 31 2.43 -0.13 -16.73
C GLY A 31 1.00 -0.49 -17.12
N MET A 32 0.06 -0.54 -16.16
CA MET A 32 -1.35 -0.78 -16.47
C MET A 32 -1.99 0.36 -17.26
N GLN A 33 -1.68 1.60 -16.95
CA GLN A 33 -2.21 2.76 -17.70
C GLN A 33 -1.81 2.72 -19.17
N THR A 34 -0.55 2.42 -19.47
CA THR A 34 -0.07 2.28 -20.85
C THR A 34 -0.81 1.17 -21.62
N ILE A 35 -1.00 0.01 -21.01
CA ILE A 35 -1.71 -1.10 -21.64
C ILE A 35 -3.19 -0.76 -21.86
N THR A 36 -3.82 -0.05 -20.92
CA THR A 36 -5.22 0.37 -21.06
C THR A 36 -5.38 1.36 -22.21
N ALA A 37 -4.47 2.33 -22.36
CA ALA A 37 -4.49 3.27 -23.48
C ALA A 37 -4.37 2.56 -24.83
N LEU A 38 -3.43 1.61 -24.99
CA LEU A 38 -3.28 0.82 -26.20
C LEU A 38 -4.52 -0.06 -26.49
N THR A 39 -5.20 -0.54 -25.44
CA THR A 39 -6.43 -1.33 -25.59
C THR A 39 -7.58 -0.47 -26.13
N LEU A 40 -7.70 0.77 -25.64
CA LEU A 40 -8.72 1.72 -26.12
C LEU A 40 -8.47 2.12 -27.57
N GLU A 41 -7.22 2.37 -27.93
CA GLU A 41 -6.81 2.71 -29.30
C GLU A 41 -7.15 1.57 -30.29
N SER A 42 -6.78 0.34 -29.98
CA SER A 42 -7.14 -0.83 -30.82
C SER A 42 -8.66 -1.04 -30.92
N SER A 43 -9.41 -0.82 -29.82
CA SER A 43 -10.86 -0.92 -29.85
C SER A 43 -11.51 0.17 -30.71
N ALA A 44 -10.93 1.38 -30.71
CA ALA A 44 -11.38 2.46 -31.59
C ALA A 44 -11.16 2.13 -33.08
N ILE A 45 -9.97 1.61 -33.44
CA ILE A 45 -9.68 1.17 -34.82
C ILE A 45 -10.68 0.11 -35.29
N HIS A 46 -11.00 -0.88 -34.45
CA HIS A 46 -12.02 -1.89 -34.77
C HIS A 46 -13.42 -1.26 -35.01
N ALA A 47 -13.80 -0.28 -34.19
CA ALA A 47 -15.06 0.41 -34.35
C ALA A 47 -15.12 1.17 -35.68
N GLU A 48 -14.05 1.87 -36.06
CA GLU A 48 -13.96 2.61 -37.32
C GLU A 48 -13.97 1.69 -38.54
N LEU A 49 -13.24 0.57 -38.50
CA LEU A 49 -13.27 -0.43 -39.57
C LEU A 49 -14.67 -1.02 -39.78
N SER A 50 -15.37 -1.34 -38.69
CA SER A 50 -16.73 -1.82 -38.71
C SER A 50 -17.70 -0.74 -39.21
N GLY A 51 -17.45 0.53 -38.84
CA GLY A 51 -18.19 1.71 -39.30
C GLY A 51 -18.11 1.88 -40.81
N VAL A 52 -16.90 1.90 -41.36
CA VAL A 52 -16.68 1.97 -42.84
C VAL A 52 -17.38 0.85 -43.56
N LEU A 53 -17.27 -0.40 -43.11
CA LEU A 53 -17.92 -1.54 -43.75
C LEU A 53 -19.45 -1.45 -43.68
N LYS A 54 -19.99 -1.01 -42.53
CA LYS A 54 -21.41 -0.78 -42.34
C LYS A 54 -21.93 0.32 -43.28
N ASP A 55 -21.24 1.46 -43.35
CA ASP A 55 -21.68 2.58 -44.18
C ASP A 55 -21.67 2.20 -45.67
N LEU A 56 -20.64 1.49 -46.15
CA LEU A 56 -20.64 0.97 -47.53
C LEU A 56 -21.80 -0.02 -47.81
N THR A 57 -22.15 -0.84 -46.80
CA THR A 57 -23.29 -1.79 -46.91
C THR A 57 -24.62 -1.05 -46.89
N ASP A 58 -24.78 -0.02 -46.06
CA ASP A 58 -25.99 0.83 -46.01
C ASP A 58 -26.16 1.60 -47.31
N MET A 59 -25.06 2.13 -47.89
CA MET A 59 -25.08 2.77 -49.23
C MET A 59 -25.52 1.79 -50.32
N GLU A 60 -24.97 0.59 -50.35
CA GLU A 60 -25.31 -0.44 -51.33
C GLU A 60 -26.80 -0.85 -51.18
N THR A 61 -27.28 -1.01 -49.96
CA THR A 61 -28.69 -1.35 -49.68
C THR A 61 -29.63 -0.27 -50.19
N GLY A 62 -29.31 1.00 -49.91
CA GLY A 62 -30.08 2.15 -50.40
C GLY A 62 -30.08 2.24 -51.94
N GLN A 63 -28.90 2.10 -52.54
CA GLN A 63 -28.75 2.04 -54.00
C GLN A 63 -29.64 0.94 -54.62
N ARG A 64 -29.53 -0.31 -54.14
CA ARG A 64 -30.32 -1.44 -54.65
C ARG A 64 -31.81 -1.22 -54.53
N GLY A 65 -32.28 -0.72 -53.38
CA GLY A 65 -33.68 -0.36 -53.18
C GLY A 65 -34.18 0.66 -54.21
N PHE A 66 -33.41 1.73 -54.46
CA PHE A 66 -33.73 2.75 -55.44
C PHE A 66 -33.71 2.21 -56.89
N LEU A 67 -32.72 1.40 -57.25
CA LEU A 67 -32.62 0.80 -58.59
C LEU A 67 -33.84 -0.06 -58.92
N LEU A 68 -34.35 -0.83 -57.96
CA LEU A 68 -35.53 -1.68 -58.12
C LEU A 68 -36.84 -0.88 -58.23
N THR A 69 -37.05 0.00 -57.28
CA THR A 69 -38.33 0.69 -57.13
C THR A 69 -38.43 2.00 -57.96
N GLY A 70 -37.34 2.74 -58.09
CA GLY A 70 -37.27 4.09 -58.58
C GLY A 70 -37.74 5.15 -57.57
N ASP A 71 -38.03 4.74 -56.34
CA ASP A 71 -38.47 5.63 -55.28
C ASP A 71 -37.26 6.18 -54.55
N ALA A 72 -37.11 7.51 -54.55
CA ALA A 72 -35.96 8.22 -53.94
C ALA A 72 -35.89 8.09 -52.41
N THR A 73 -36.96 7.68 -51.73
CA THR A 73 -36.97 7.44 -50.29
C THR A 73 -36.01 6.35 -49.89
N TYR A 74 -35.76 5.35 -50.77
CA TYR A 74 -34.77 4.31 -50.56
C TYR A 74 -33.33 4.81 -50.56
N LEU A 75 -33.07 6.05 -51.04
CA LEU A 75 -31.70 6.63 -51.01
C LEU A 75 -31.36 7.29 -49.67
N GLN A 76 -32.25 7.29 -48.69
CA GLN A 76 -31.95 7.88 -47.38
C GLN A 76 -30.73 7.19 -46.72
N PRO A 77 -30.66 5.85 -46.61
CA PRO A 77 -29.47 5.17 -46.04
C PRO A 77 -28.20 5.47 -46.82
N TYR A 78 -28.27 5.57 -48.16
CA TYR A 78 -27.13 5.94 -48.99
C TYR A 78 -26.62 7.35 -48.67
N SER A 79 -27.50 8.33 -48.52
CA SER A 79 -27.16 9.72 -48.27
C SER A 79 -26.54 9.89 -46.88
N ASP A 80 -27.14 9.26 -45.87
CA ASP A 80 -26.67 9.29 -44.49
C ASP A 80 -25.28 8.67 -44.32
N ALA A 81 -25.07 7.47 -44.90
CA ALA A 81 -23.81 6.80 -44.86
C ALA A 81 -22.70 7.54 -45.67
N LYS A 82 -23.08 8.13 -46.81
CA LYS A 82 -22.16 8.94 -47.63
C LYS A 82 -21.63 10.16 -46.87
N SER A 83 -22.45 10.75 -45.96
CA SER A 83 -22.03 11.89 -45.14
C SER A 83 -21.06 11.51 -44.03
N ARG A 84 -21.10 10.27 -43.53
CA ARG A 84 -20.27 9.78 -42.43
C ARG A 84 -18.92 9.20 -42.90
N ILE A 85 -18.90 8.48 -44.01
CA ILE A 85 -17.76 7.66 -44.42
C ILE A 85 -16.44 8.43 -44.56
N ALA A 86 -16.48 9.70 -44.94
CA ALA A 86 -15.30 10.55 -44.99
C ALA A 86 -14.70 10.81 -43.59
N THR A 87 -15.57 11.00 -42.59
CA THR A 87 -15.16 11.18 -41.20
C THR A 87 -14.58 9.89 -40.63
N ASP A 88 -15.18 8.74 -40.95
CA ASP A 88 -14.73 7.43 -40.52
C ASP A 88 -13.31 7.11 -41.08
N PHE A 89 -13.04 7.45 -42.33
CA PHE A 89 -11.69 7.32 -42.91
C PHE A 89 -10.67 8.28 -42.27
N ILE A 90 -11.05 9.49 -41.90
CA ILE A 90 -10.17 10.42 -41.18
C ILE A 90 -9.80 9.84 -39.80
N ALA A 91 -10.80 9.32 -39.07
CA ALA A 91 -10.59 8.71 -37.76
C ALA A 91 -9.74 7.42 -37.87
N LEU A 92 -10.04 6.57 -38.85
CA LEU A 92 -9.26 5.34 -39.13
C LEU A 92 -7.79 5.66 -39.43
N ARG A 93 -7.54 6.65 -40.28
CA ARG A 93 -6.18 7.10 -40.64
C ARG A 93 -5.45 7.63 -39.41
N ALA A 94 -6.12 8.40 -38.57
CA ALA A 94 -5.52 8.90 -37.33
C ALA A 94 -5.16 7.76 -36.37
N GLY A 95 -6.04 6.77 -36.23
CA GLY A 95 -5.78 5.59 -35.42
C GLY A 95 -4.61 4.73 -35.95
N LEU A 96 -4.46 4.60 -37.25
CA LEU A 96 -3.40 3.82 -37.89
C LEU A 96 -2.10 4.63 -38.13
N ALA A 97 -2.04 5.90 -37.77
CA ALA A 97 -0.88 6.77 -38.03
C ALA A 97 0.41 6.26 -37.35
N HIS A 98 0.29 5.58 -36.21
CA HIS A 98 1.39 4.96 -35.48
C HIS A 98 1.52 3.44 -35.80
N GLY A 99 0.70 2.92 -36.70
CA GLY A 99 0.72 1.53 -37.16
C GLY A 99 1.93 1.20 -38.02
N ARG A 100 2.05 -0.08 -38.37
CA ARG A 100 3.09 -0.55 -39.28
C ARG A 100 2.83 -0.04 -40.70
N GLU A 101 3.87 0.19 -41.47
CA GLU A 101 3.80 0.63 -42.87
C GLU A 101 2.82 -0.21 -43.69
N HIS A 102 2.76 -1.52 -43.44
CA HIS A 102 1.81 -2.42 -44.08
C HIS A 102 0.34 -2.08 -43.77
N GLU A 103 0.01 -1.71 -42.55
CA GLU A 103 -1.34 -1.33 -42.10
C GLU A 103 -1.78 -0.01 -42.75
N GLN A 104 -0.87 0.96 -42.84
CA GLN A 104 -1.11 2.23 -43.55
C GLN A 104 -1.31 2.00 -45.06
N SER A 105 -0.57 1.06 -45.66
CA SER A 105 -0.77 0.69 -47.04
C SER A 105 -2.14 0.02 -47.29
N LEU A 106 -2.58 -0.85 -46.38
CA LEU A 106 -3.90 -1.48 -46.46
C LEU A 106 -5.03 -0.44 -46.26
N GLU A 107 -4.86 0.54 -45.36
CA GLU A 107 -5.81 1.65 -45.18
C GLU A 107 -5.98 2.45 -46.49
N SER A 108 -4.87 2.86 -47.10
CA SER A 108 -4.89 3.59 -48.36
C SER A 108 -5.56 2.79 -49.52
N GLN A 109 -5.34 1.47 -49.56
CA GLN A 109 -6.03 0.59 -50.50
C GLN A 109 -7.53 0.49 -50.22
N LEU A 110 -7.93 0.42 -48.93
CA LEU A 110 -9.32 0.39 -48.50
C LEU A 110 -10.05 1.66 -48.93
N GLU A 111 -9.46 2.86 -48.71
CA GLU A 111 -10.01 4.15 -49.11
C GLU A 111 -10.18 4.24 -50.63
N SER A 112 -9.19 3.79 -51.41
CA SER A 112 -9.26 3.75 -52.87
C SER A 112 -10.38 2.84 -53.38
N LEU A 113 -10.54 1.66 -52.78
CA LEU A 113 -11.61 0.71 -53.12
C LEU A 113 -12.99 1.24 -52.73
N ALA A 114 -13.11 1.87 -51.58
CA ALA A 114 -14.34 2.51 -51.12
C ALA A 114 -14.77 3.65 -52.07
N SER A 115 -13.81 4.48 -52.50
CA SER A 115 -14.04 5.54 -53.50
C SER A 115 -14.51 4.96 -54.85
N SER A 116 -13.90 3.86 -55.31
CA SER A 116 -14.29 3.17 -56.53
C SER A 116 -15.71 2.59 -56.43
N LYS A 117 -16.05 1.99 -55.29
CA LYS A 117 -17.40 1.48 -55.01
C LYS A 117 -18.43 2.60 -54.98
N GLN A 118 -18.12 3.72 -54.35
CA GLN A 118 -19.01 4.90 -54.33
C GLN A 118 -19.25 5.44 -55.73
N ALA A 119 -18.22 5.54 -56.57
CA ALA A 119 -18.36 5.98 -57.96
C ALA A 119 -19.24 5.04 -58.79
N GLU A 120 -19.14 3.73 -58.59
CA GLU A 120 -20.01 2.72 -59.24
C GLU A 120 -21.46 2.92 -58.79
N MET A 121 -21.75 3.10 -57.50
CA MET A 121 -23.07 3.35 -56.96
C MET A 121 -23.65 4.66 -57.48
N GLU A 122 -22.90 5.75 -57.50
CA GLU A 122 -23.32 7.04 -58.06
C GLU A 122 -23.68 6.94 -59.54
N ARG A 123 -22.85 6.25 -60.32
CA ARG A 123 -23.13 6.03 -61.78
C ARG A 123 -24.44 5.31 -61.97
N THR A 124 -24.72 4.26 -61.23
CA THR A 124 -25.97 3.50 -61.35
C THR A 124 -27.19 4.29 -60.88
N ILE A 125 -27.09 5.04 -59.78
CA ILE A 125 -28.16 5.93 -59.29
C ILE A 125 -28.46 7.00 -60.33
N ASN A 126 -27.45 7.65 -60.92
CA ASN A 126 -27.65 8.72 -61.91
C ASN A 126 -28.29 8.17 -63.20
N LEU A 127 -27.88 6.99 -63.67
CA LEU A 127 -28.54 6.35 -64.84
C LEU A 127 -30.01 6.06 -64.53
N ARG A 128 -30.34 5.61 -63.35
CA ARG A 128 -31.73 5.33 -62.94
C ARG A 128 -32.55 6.61 -62.84
N ARG A 129 -32.02 7.70 -62.28
CA ARG A 129 -32.66 9.03 -62.21
C ARG A 129 -32.97 9.60 -63.60
N GLN A 130 -32.08 9.37 -64.56
CA GLN A 130 -32.29 9.80 -65.96
C GLN A 130 -33.26 8.91 -66.74
N GLY A 131 -33.89 7.92 -66.10
CA GLY A 131 -34.82 6.99 -66.76
C GLY A 131 -34.16 5.79 -67.44
N TYR A 132 -32.86 5.70 -67.47
CA TYR A 132 -32.11 4.60 -68.12
C TYR A 132 -32.01 3.32 -67.25
N ARG A 133 -33.19 2.79 -66.87
CA ARG A 133 -33.27 1.62 -65.96
C ARG A 133 -32.44 0.45 -66.43
N LEU A 134 -32.56 0.04 -67.70
CA LEU A 134 -31.78 -1.11 -68.23
C LEU A 134 -30.30 -0.87 -68.23
N ARG A 135 -29.85 0.38 -68.47
CA ARG A 135 -28.42 0.72 -68.40
C ARG A 135 -27.88 0.68 -66.98
N SER A 136 -28.66 1.11 -66.00
CA SER A 136 -28.23 1.03 -64.60
C SER A 136 -28.08 -0.43 -64.15
N PHE A 137 -28.99 -1.32 -64.49
CA PHE A 137 -28.87 -2.75 -64.23
C PHE A 137 -27.69 -3.40 -64.96
N ARG A 138 -27.37 -2.98 -66.19
CA ARG A 138 -26.23 -3.49 -66.94
C ARG A 138 -24.92 -3.23 -66.19
N VAL A 139 -24.74 -2.09 -65.52
CA VAL A 139 -23.60 -1.79 -64.71
C VAL A 139 -23.55 -2.76 -63.49
N VAL A 140 -24.68 -2.99 -62.80
CA VAL A 140 -24.74 -3.96 -61.71
C VAL A 140 -24.36 -5.39 -62.16
N TYR A 141 -24.84 -5.78 -63.37
CA TYR A 141 -24.52 -7.12 -63.94
C TYR A 141 -23.08 -7.30 -64.36
N THR A 142 -22.23 -6.26 -64.39
CA THR A 142 -20.77 -6.43 -64.54
C THR A 142 -20.12 -7.07 -63.34
N ASN A 143 -20.81 -7.11 -62.22
CA ASN A 143 -20.33 -7.61 -60.93
C ASN A 143 -19.17 -6.81 -60.32
N GLU A 144 -18.77 -5.71 -60.94
CA GLU A 144 -17.68 -4.82 -60.52
C GLU A 144 -17.88 -4.32 -59.07
N GLY A 145 -19.12 -3.93 -58.74
CA GLY A 145 -19.45 -3.47 -57.38
C GLY A 145 -19.32 -4.55 -56.31
N ASN A 146 -19.60 -5.82 -56.65
CA ASN A 146 -19.40 -6.94 -55.74
C ASN A 146 -17.91 -7.24 -55.54
N ASP A 147 -17.11 -7.18 -56.59
CA ASP A 147 -15.65 -7.38 -56.52
C ASP A 147 -15.00 -6.31 -55.60
N TYR A 148 -15.46 -5.06 -55.66
CA TYR A 148 -14.99 -4.02 -54.73
C TYR A 148 -15.34 -4.38 -53.29
N MET A 149 -16.58 -4.76 -52.99
CA MET A 149 -17.01 -5.12 -51.63
C MET A 149 -16.25 -6.35 -51.10
N ASP A 150 -15.99 -7.34 -51.89
CA ASP A 150 -15.25 -8.53 -51.49
C ASP A 150 -13.76 -8.21 -51.19
N ARG A 151 -13.16 -7.30 -51.93
CA ARG A 151 -11.82 -6.79 -51.65
C ARG A 151 -11.79 -5.94 -50.39
N ILE A 152 -12.77 -5.07 -50.21
CA ILE A 152 -12.95 -4.27 -49.01
C ILE A 152 -13.06 -5.16 -47.77
N ARG A 153 -13.94 -6.17 -47.80
CA ARG A 153 -14.11 -7.12 -46.68
C ARG A 153 -12.83 -7.85 -46.33
N ARG A 154 -12.05 -8.27 -47.35
CA ARG A 154 -10.74 -8.91 -47.11
C ARG A 154 -9.75 -7.98 -46.44
N ILE A 155 -9.66 -6.73 -46.88
CA ILE A 155 -8.75 -5.75 -46.24
C ILE A 155 -9.18 -5.46 -44.81
N VAL A 156 -10.48 -5.22 -44.58
CA VAL A 156 -11.02 -5.00 -43.22
C VAL A 156 -10.68 -6.20 -42.33
N SER A 157 -10.98 -7.43 -42.76
CA SER A 157 -10.65 -8.64 -42.00
C SER A 157 -9.15 -8.80 -41.73
N THR A 158 -8.29 -8.39 -42.67
CA THR A 158 -6.83 -8.43 -42.47
C THR A 158 -6.37 -7.42 -41.43
N LEU A 159 -6.89 -6.19 -41.48
CA LEU A 159 -6.59 -5.17 -40.49
C LEU A 159 -7.12 -5.56 -39.08
N GLU A 160 -8.36 -6.06 -39.01
CA GLU A 160 -8.94 -6.57 -37.76
C GLU A 160 -8.12 -7.72 -37.16
N SER A 161 -7.67 -8.67 -37.99
CA SER A 161 -6.85 -9.80 -37.50
C SER A 161 -5.47 -9.36 -37.05
N SER A 162 -4.86 -8.38 -37.73
CA SER A 162 -3.59 -7.76 -37.31
C SER A 162 -3.73 -7.10 -35.94
N GLU A 163 -4.76 -6.28 -35.75
CA GLU A 163 -5.06 -5.61 -34.50
C GLU A 163 -5.41 -6.60 -33.37
N SER A 164 -6.25 -7.61 -33.68
CA SER A 164 -6.57 -8.68 -32.71
C SER A 164 -5.33 -9.46 -32.26
N GLY A 165 -4.38 -9.72 -33.18
CA GLY A 165 -3.11 -10.36 -32.86
C GLY A 165 -2.24 -9.51 -31.93
N ASN A 166 -2.19 -8.19 -32.15
CA ASN A 166 -1.52 -7.23 -31.27
C ASN A 166 -2.18 -7.20 -29.90
N PHE A 167 -3.51 -7.16 -29.87
CA PHE A 167 -4.31 -7.18 -28.64
C PHE A 167 -4.08 -8.45 -27.80
N ALA A 168 -4.08 -9.63 -28.45
CA ALA A 168 -3.82 -10.91 -27.77
C ALA A 168 -2.41 -10.96 -27.15
N LYS A 169 -1.39 -10.44 -27.84
CA LYS A 169 -0.02 -10.32 -27.33
C LYS A 169 0.03 -9.38 -26.11
N LEU A 170 -0.58 -8.21 -26.21
CA LEU A 170 -0.69 -7.26 -25.10
C LEU A 170 -1.43 -7.85 -23.91
N GLY A 171 -2.54 -8.55 -24.13
CA GLY A 171 -3.32 -9.24 -23.10
C GLY A 171 -2.50 -10.33 -22.38
N SER A 172 -1.73 -11.13 -23.12
CA SER A 172 -0.85 -12.15 -22.55
C SER A 172 0.29 -11.55 -21.74
N GLN A 173 0.91 -10.47 -22.22
CA GLN A 173 1.92 -9.71 -21.49
C GLN A 173 1.35 -9.09 -20.21
N LYS A 174 0.14 -8.51 -20.27
CA LYS A 174 -0.59 -7.98 -19.11
C LYS A 174 -0.80 -9.05 -18.06
N SER A 175 -1.31 -10.22 -18.45
CA SER A 175 -1.56 -11.33 -17.53
C SER A 175 -0.27 -11.86 -16.88
N ALA A 176 0.81 -11.98 -17.66
CA ALA A 176 2.11 -12.41 -17.17
C ALA A 176 2.71 -11.39 -16.18
N THR A 177 2.63 -10.11 -16.50
CA THR A 177 3.11 -9.03 -15.63
C THR A 177 2.30 -8.95 -14.34
N LEU A 178 0.98 -9.09 -14.41
CA LEU A 178 0.10 -9.13 -13.24
C LEU A 178 0.43 -10.32 -12.34
N LYS A 179 0.61 -11.53 -12.91
CA LYS A 179 1.00 -12.72 -12.15
C LYS A 179 2.35 -12.55 -11.46
N LYS A 180 3.35 -11.95 -12.14
CA LYS A 180 4.66 -11.63 -11.54
C LYS A 180 4.51 -10.63 -10.39
N PHE A 181 3.77 -9.55 -10.60
CA PHE A 181 3.52 -8.53 -9.58
C PHE A 181 2.83 -9.12 -8.35
N LEU A 182 1.74 -9.89 -8.54
CA LEU A 182 1.03 -10.54 -7.43
C LEU A 182 1.95 -11.48 -6.65
N ARG A 183 2.76 -12.29 -7.33
CA ARG A 183 3.71 -13.19 -6.68
C ARG A 183 4.73 -12.44 -5.85
N ILE A 184 5.36 -11.41 -6.40
CA ILE A 184 6.35 -10.59 -5.70
C ILE A 184 5.70 -9.86 -4.52
N SER A 185 4.51 -9.29 -4.71
CA SER A 185 3.79 -8.58 -3.64
C SER A 185 3.40 -9.51 -2.50
N ILE A 186 2.87 -10.70 -2.80
CA ILE A 186 2.52 -11.70 -1.78
C ILE A 186 3.76 -12.15 -1.00
N THR A 187 4.85 -12.50 -1.69
CA THR A 187 6.08 -12.95 -1.03
C THR A 187 6.71 -11.85 -0.17
N SER A 188 6.74 -10.61 -0.66
CA SER A 188 7.27 -9.46 0.08
C SER A 188 6.44 -9.14 1.32
N ASN A 189 5.11 -9.13 1.20
CA ASN A 189 4.21 -8.90 2.34
C ASN A 189 4.27 -10.03 3.37
N SER A 190 4.38 -11.28 2.93
CA SER A 190 4.57 -12.43 3.85
C SER A 190 5.88 -12.34 4.61
N ALA A 191 6.97 -11.97 3.94
CA ALA A 191 8.26 -11.74 4.59
C ALA A 191 8.18 -10.60 5.61
N MET A 192 7.52 -9.50 5.28
CA MET A 192 7.31 -8.36 6.19
C MET A 192 6.53 -8.76 7.44
N LEU A 193 5.47 -9.56 7.28
CA LEU A 193 4.67 -10.07 8.39
C LEU A 193 5.52 -10.96 9.31
N LEU A 194 6.31 -11.88 8.75
CA LEU A 194 7.22 -12.74 9.51
C LEU A 194 8.25 -11.94 10.32
N ILE A 195 8.86 -10.93 9.71
CA ILE A 195 9.79 -10.04 10.40
C ILE A 195 9.08 -9.30 11.54
N ALA A 196 7.89 -8.76 11.32
CA ALA A 196 7.13 -8.07 12.34
C ALA A 196 6.78 -8.98 13.53
N VAL A 197 6.35 -10.22 13.27
CA VAL A 197 6.05 -11.23 14.30
C VAL A 197 7.31 -11.60 15.08
N CYS A 198 8.45 -11.81 14.40
CA CYS A 198 9.73 -12.08 15.06
C CYS A 198 10.17 -10.92 15.96
N LEU A 199 10.10 -9.69 15.48
CA LEU A 199 10.45 -8.50 16.25
C LEU A 199 9.54 -8.35 17.49
N PHE A 200 8.24 -8.56 17.32
CA PHE A 200 7.29 -8.54 18.42
C PHE A 200 7.59 -9.62 19.47
N GLY A 201 7.88 -10.85 19.02
CA GLY A 201 8.28 -11.95 19.92
C GLY A 201 9.55 -11.64 20.71
N LEU A 202 10.57 -11.07 20.04
CA LEU A 202 11.81 -10.65 20.68
C LEU A 202 11.59 -9.52 21.71
N MET A 203 10.76 -8.53 21.37
CA MET A 203 10.40 -7.46 22.31
C MET A 203 9.68 -8.00 23.55
N ARG A 204 8.71 -8.88 23.35
CA ARG A 204 7.96 -9.48 24.47
C ARG A 204 8.84 -10.33 25.37
N ARG A 205 9.76 -11.12 24.77
CA ARG A 205 10.73 -11.92 25.53
C ARG A 205 11.67 -11.04 26.34
N HIS A 206 12.18 -9.97 25.75
CA HIS A 206 13.07 -9.04 26.45
C HIS A 206 12.36 -8.29 27.58
N GLY A 207 11.09 -7.90 27.37
CA GLY A 207 10.28 -7.30 28.42
C GLY A 207 10.14 -8.21 29.64
N ARG A 208 9.84 -9.49 29.44
CA ARG A 208 9.74 -10.47 30.53
C ARG A 208 11.06 -10.64 31.31
N LEU A 209 12.18 -10.70 30.61
CA LEU A 209 13.50 -10.81 31.27
C LEU A 209 13.82 -9.59 32.15
N LEU A 210 13.46 -8.38 31.68
CA LEU A 210 13.63 -7.17 32.47
C LEU A 210 12.73 -7.14 33.72
N GLU A 211 11.48 -7.62 33.60
CA GLU A 211 10.55 -7.74 34.72
C GLU A 211 11.07 -8.75 35.77
N GLU A 212 11.63 -9.89 35.33
CA GLU A 212 12.22 -10.88 36.22
C GLU A 212 13.47 -10.33 36.95
N GLU A 213 14.36 -9.59 36.26
CA GLU A 213 15.51 -8.94 36.88
C GLU A 213 15.08 -7.87 37.87
N ALA A 214 14.08 -7.04 37.51
CA ALA A 214 13.55 -6.02 38.41
C ALA A 214 12.86 -6.63 39.66
N ALA A 215 12.17 -7.76 39.50
CA ALA A 215 11.57 -8.47 40.64
C ALA A 215 12.64 -9.02 41.58
N LYS A 216 13.71 -9.64 41.07
CA LYS A 216 14.83 -10.12 41.91
C LYS A 216 15.54 -8.99 42.67
N SER A 217 15.81 -7.86 41.99
CA SER A 217 16.42 -6.69 42.66
C SER A 217 15.53 -6.10 43.76
N ARG A 218 14.20 -6.12 43.56
CA ARG A 218 13.25 -5.68 44.63
C ARG A 218 13.25 -6.64 45.80
N GLU A 219 13.32 -7.95 45.58
CA GLU A 219 13.40 -8.95 46.64
C GLU A 219 14.70 -8.82 47.44
N GLU A 220 15.83 -8.62 46.77
CA GLU A 220 17.12 -8.38 47.42
C GLU A 220 17.12 -7.10 48.25
N LEU A 221 16.56 -6.02 47.75
CA LEU A 221 16.41 -4.75 48.50
C LEU A 221 15.53 -4.95 49.72
N ALA A 222 14.37 -5.57 49.59
CA ALA A 222 13.47 -5.86 50.71
C ALA A 222 14.13 -6.75 51.79
N ALA A 223 14.92 -7.73 51.39
CA ALA A 223 15.69 -8.57 52.31
C ALA A 223 16.77 -7.77 53.09
N ARG A 224 17.48 -6.88 52.39
CA ARG A 224 18.47 -5.96 53.04
C ARG A 224 17.78 -4.98 54.00
N ASP A 225 16.68 -4.38 53.62
CA ASP A 225 15.91 -3.48 54.48
C ASP A 225 15.43 -4.20 55.73
N LEU A 226 14.97 -5.45 55.61
CA LEU A 226 14.55 -6.25 56.78
C LEU A 226 15.73 -6.58 57.70
N GLN A 227 16.93 -6.88 57.13
CA GLN A 227 18.14 -7.10 57.89
C GLN A 227 18.56 -5.82 58.63
N LEU A 228 18.57 -4.69 57.96
CA LEU A 228 18.85 -3.38 58.60
C LEU A 228 17.88 -3.07 59.73
N GLN A 229 16.58 -3.30 59.53
CA GLN A 229 15.56 -3.13 60.56
C GLN A 229 15.82 -4.03 61.79
N LYS A 230 16.16 -5.31 61.57
CA LYS A 230 16.50 -6.24 62.65
C LYS A 230 17.74 -5.82 63.41
N LEU A 231 18.79 -5.39 62.69
CA LEU A 231 20.01 -4.89 63.34
C LEU A 231 19.74 -3.60 64.12
N THR A 232 19.04 -2.67 63.57
CA THR A 232 18.67 -1.41 64.25
C THR A 232 17.81 -1.65 65.49
N SER A 233 16.85 -2.58 65.41
CA SER A 233 16.00 -2.91 66.56
C SER A 233 16.80 -3.65 67.69
N ALA A 234 17.70 -4.57 67.29
CA ALA A 234 18.55 -5.26 68.26
C ALA A 234 19.55 -4.30 68.98
N LEU A 235 20.22 -3.44 68.20
CA LEU A 235 21.15 -2.43 68.75
C LEU A 235 20.43 -1.43 69.64
N SER A 236 19.24 -0.98 69.25
CA SER A 236 18.44 -0.03 70.05
C SER A 236 17.93 -0.68 71.31
N GLY A 237 17.56 -1.96 71.27
CA GLY A 237 17.20 -2.74 72.46
C GLY A 237 18.32 -2.90 73.47
N GLN A 238 19.51 -3.30 72.99
CA GLN A 238 20.72 -3.46 73.80
C GLN A 238 21.14 -2.10 74.41
N ALA A 239 21.23 -1.07 73.57
CA ALA A 239 21.58 0.27 74.05
C ALA A 239 20.60 0.79 75.12
N ARG A 240 19.30 0.53 75.00
CA ARG A 240 18.30 0.87 76.01
C ARG A 240 18.55 0.16 77.36
N SER A 241 18.85 -1.17 77.27
CA SER A 241 19.15 -1.96 78.44
C SER A 241 20.37 -1.41 79.18
N ASP A 242 21.43 -1.09 78.48
CA ASP A 242 22.69 -0.61 79.04
C ASP A 242 22.55 0.80 79.59
N ILE A 243 21.87 1.70 78.89
CA ILE A 243 21.56 3.06 79.38
C ILE A 243 20.67 3.02 80.66
N THR A 244 19.69 2.14 80.67
CA THR A 244 18.81 1.98 81.87
C THR A 244 19.60 1.41 83.05
N ALA A 245 20.49 0.44 82.82
CA ALA A 245 21.35 -0.11 83.85
C ALA A 245 22.28 0.98 84.44
N ILE A 246 22.94 1.77 83.61
CA ILE A 246 23.81 2.88 84.05
C ILE A 246 23.03 3.92 84.87
N ASN A 247 21.84 4.31 84.38
CA ASN A 247 20.99 5.28 85.02
C ASN A 247 20.51 4.75 86.42
N THR A 248 20.12 3.48 86.46
CA THR A 248 19.69 2.84 87.72
C THR A 248 20.80 2.73 88.77
N ILE A 249 21.98 2.24 88.33
CA ILE A 249 23.16 2.10 89.26
C ILE A 249 23.63 3.43 89.69
N SER A 250 23.77 4.42 88.87
CA SER A 250 24.19 5.79 89.29
C SER A 250 23.16 6.44 90.20
N GLY A 251 21.83 6.24 89.99
CA GLY A 251 20.79 6.67 90.89
C GLY A 251 20.84 6.03 92.26
N LEU A 252 20.99 4.70 92.28
CA LEU A 252 21.11 3.98 93.55
C LEU A 252 22.40 4.35 94.32
N LEU A 253 23.49 4.60 93.64
CA LEU A 253 24.71 5.10 94.27
C LEU A 253 24.53 6.46 94.91
N LEU A 254 23.86 7.38 94.26
CA LEU A 254 23.59 8.70 94.78
C LEU A 254 22.56 8.66 95.91
N GLU A 255 21.53 7.83 95.81
CA GLU A 255 20.43 7.76 96.81
C GLU A 255 20.87 7.03 98.11
N ASN A 256 21.50 5.89 98.02
CA ASN A 256 21.83 5.05 99.16
C ASN A 256 23.20 5.33 99.75
N TYR A 257 24.16 5.82 98.96
CA TYR A 257 25.54 6.01 99.40
C TYR A 257 26.03 7.45 99.23
N GLY A 258 25.24 8.37 98.71
CA GLY A 258 25.66 9.74 98.41
C GLY A 258 26.28 10.48 99.63
N ALA A 259 25.77 10.25 100.82
CA ALA A 259 26.30 10.83 102.05
C ALA A 259 27.68 10.30 102.49
N PHE A 260 28.06 9.12 101.98
CA PHE A 260 29.34 8.43 102.27
C PHE A 260 30.38 8.51 101.13
N LEU A 261 29.99 9.01 99.95
CA LEU A 261 30.88 9.16 98.83
C LEU A 261 31.82 10.35 99.01
N PRO A 262 33.12 10.24 98.76
CA PRO A 262 34.00 11.38 98.61
C PRO A 262 33.43 12.35 97.53
N ARG A 263 33.71 13.64 97.69
CA ARG A 263 33.21 14.69 96.79
C ARG A 263 33.40 14.39 95.34
N GLN A 264 34.53 13.83 94.93
CA GLN A 264 34.83 13.36 93.58
C GLN A 264 33.94 12.17 93.12
N GLY A 265 33.62 11.23 94.05
CA GLY A 265 32.77 10.08 93.78
C GLY A 265 31.30 10.51 93.52
N HIS A 266 30.83 11.54 94.24
CA HIS A 266 29.51 12.10 94.00
C HIS A 266 29.42 12.81 92.66
N GLU A 267 30.43 13.60 92.28
CA GLU A 267 30.51 14.26 90.99
C GLU A 267 30.53 13.22 89.83
N TYR A 268 31.24 12.13 89.93
CA TYR A 268 31.26 11.08 88.91
C TYR A 268 29.90 10.34 88.74
N ALA A 269 29.22 10.09 89.86
CA ALA A 269 27.90 9.45 89.80
C ALA A 269 26.84 10.35 89.13
N GLU A 270 26.87 11.69 89.45
CA GLU A 270 26.03 12.67 88.76
C GLU A 270 26.34 12.77 87.27
N GLN A 271 27.64 12.84 86.92
CA GLN A 271 28.03 12.86 85.48
C GLN A 271 27.59 11.60 84.73
N MET A 272 27.69 10.39 85.33
CA MET A 272 27.22 9.15 84.79
C MET A 272 25.67 9.17 84.52
N LYS A 273 24.89 9.69 85.45
CA LYS A 273 23.46 9.85 85.41
C LYS A 273 23.06 10.83 84.27
N GLU A 274 23.78 11.95 84.19
CA GLU A 274 23.54 12.93 83.13
C GLU A 274 23.91 12.45 81.79
N ALA A 275 25.03 11.73 81.60
CA ALA A 275 25.47 11.10 80.42
C ALA A 275 24.47 10.00 79.90
N ALA A 276 23.94 9.20 80.89
CA ALA A 276 22.91 8.20 80.52
C ALA A 276 21.60 8.87 80.09
N ALA A 277 21.18 9.95 80.65
CA ALA A 277 20.00 10.73 80.24
C ALA A 277 20.21 11.35 78.83
N GLN A 278 21.41 11.83 78.55
CA GLN A 278 21.79 12.37 77.27
C GLN A 278 21.80 11.30 76.19
N MET A 279 22.35 10.13 76.46
CA MET A 279 22.33 8.98 75.55
C MET A 279 20.89 8.50 75.26
N GLU A 280 20.01 8.48 76.25
CA GLU A 280 18.60 8.11 76.05
C GLU A 280 17.86 9.10 75.14
N ARG A 281 18.10 10.39 75.23
CA ARG A 281 17.56 11.41 74.34
C ARG A 281 18.05 11.21 72.94
N LEU A 282 19.36 11.04 72.71
CA LEU A 282 19.94 10.79 71.41
C LEU A 282 19.39 9.48 70.75
N ARG A 283 19.20 8.44 71.59
CA ARG A 283 18.55 7.20 71.10
C ARG A 283 17.11 7.41 70.69
N GLN A 284 16.34 8.18 71.43
CA GLN A 284 14.95 8.51 71.09
C GLN A 284 14.85 9.36 69.83
N ASP A 285 15.75 10.32 69.64
CA ASP A 285 15.83 11.12 68.40
C ASP A 285 16.19 10.29 67.17
N LEU A 286 17.13 9.34 67.30
CA LEU A 286 17.49 8.44 66.24
C LEU A 286 16.38 7.43 65.84
N ILE A 287 15.53 7.03 66.81
CA ILE A 287 14.41 6.11 66.58
C ILE A 287 13.16 6.87 66.14
N GLY A 288 12.96 8.10 66.67
CA GLY A 288 11.80 8.95 66.44
C GLY A 288 11.80 9.65 65.05
N ASN A 289 12.94 9.72 64.37
CA ASN A 289 13.09 10.29 63.06
C ASN A 289 13.64 9.26 62.03
N PRO A 290 12.85 8.24 61.64
CA PRO A 290 13.25 7.45 60.48
C PRO A 290 13.03 8.29 59.21
N CYS A 291 14.12 8.78 58.61
CA CYS A 291 14.16 9.36 57.24
C CYS A 291 13.33 10.64 57.01
N SER A 292 13.86 11.77 57.50
CA SER A 292 13.48 13.08 56.94
C SER A 292 14.50 13.64 55.94
N GLU A 293 15.46 12.84 55.49
CA GLU A 293 16.46 13.27 54.49
C GLU A 293 16.55 12.24 53.36
N ALA A 294 15.52 12.12 52.50
CA ALA A 294 15.64 11.65 51.14
C ALA A 294 14.40 12.10 50.37
N ALA A 295 14.29 13.38 50.07
CA ALA A 295 13.46 13.93 49.01
C ALA A 295 14.35 14.34 47.83
#